data_d6f1f3ebed817208d5f6dfa8bc952b9e
#
_entry.id   d6f1f3ebed817208d5f6dfa8bc952b9e
#
_cell.length_a   1.000
_cell.length_b   1.000
_cell.length_c   1.000
_cell.angle_alpha   90.00
_cell.angle_beta   90.00
_cell.angle_gamma   90.00
#
_symmetry.space_group_name_H-M   'P 1'
#
loop_
_entity.id
_entity.type
_entity.pdbx_description
1 polymer ?
#
loop_
_entity_poly.entity_id
_entity_poly.type
_entity_poly.pdbx_seq_one_letter_code
_entity_poly.pdbx_strand_id
1 'polypeptide(L)' 'MSEFYKEIIQITQDSTALERVRQTIKNAAKQGLWLVRLGRHNHDATPEVRQQLEKEGFELSYMGDWGLEIRWKKEC' A
#
# COMPACT_ATOMS: atom_id res chain seq x y z
N MET A 1 -8.63 28.08 -6.65
CA MET A 1 -7.36 27.38 -6.54
C MET A 1 -6.97 26.78 -7.90
N SER A 2 -5.68 26.78 -8.21
CA SER A 2 -5.21 26.24 -9.47
C SER A 2 -5.24 24.71 -9.46
N GLU A 3 -5.32 24.13 -10.65
CA GLU A 3 -5.25 22.68 -10.80
C GLU A 3 -3.90 22.15 -10.31
N PHE A 4 -2.85 22.93 -10.50
CA PHE A 4 -1.51 22.58 -10.03
C PHE A 4 -1.47 22.37 -8.51
N TYR A 5 -2.16 23.21 -7.77
CA TYR A 5 -2.23 23.10 -6.32
C TYR A 5 -2.89 21.77 -5.90
N LYS A 6 -4.00 21.43 -6.56
CA LYS A 6 -4.69 20.16 -6.30
C LYS A 6 -3.81 18.96 -6.62
N GLU A 7 -3.06 19.05 -7.70
CA GLU A 7 -2.14 17.99 -8.11
C GLU A 7 -1.05 17.76 -7.07
N ILE A 8 -0.48 18.83 -6.54
CA ILE A 8 0.57 18.73 -5.52
C ILE A 8 0.03 18.11 -4.23
N ILE A 9 -1.17 18.49 -3.81
CA ILE A 9 -1.80 17.90 -2.63
C ILE A 9 -2.01 16.40 -2.82
N GLN A 10 -2.48 15.99 -4.00
CA GLN A 10 -2.72 14.59 -4.30
C GLN A 10 -1.41 13.78 -4.25
N ILE A 11 -0.35 14.30 -4.83
CA ILE A 11 0.96 13.64 -4.80
C ILE A 11 1.45 13.48 -3.36
N THR A 12 1.31 14.53 -2.55
CA THR A 12 1.72 14.50 -1.15
C THR A 12 0.95 13.45 -0.35
N GLN A 13 -0.36 13.37 -0.56
CA GLN A 13 -1.20 12.39 0.12
C GLN A 13 -0.83 10.98 -0.28
N ASP A 14 -0.60 10.75 -1.58
CA ASP A 14 -0.23 9.43 -2.07
C ASP A 14 1.12 8.99 -1.51
N SER A 15 2.08 9.89 -1.43
CA SER A 15 3.39 9.60 -0.83
C SER A 15 3.26 9.21 0.63
N THR A 16 2.41 9.93 1.39
CA THR A 16 2.18 9.63 2.80
C THR A 16 1.50 8.27 2.97
N ALA A 17 0.53 7.96 2.11
CA ALA A 17 -0.16 6.68 2.15
C ALA A 17 0.81 5.54 1.88
N LEU A 18 1.69 5.70 0.90
CA LEU A 18 2.70 4.69 0.58
C LEU A 18 3.63 4.44 1.76
N GLU A 19 4.07 5.49 2.45
CA GLU A 19 4.92 5.33 3.63
C GLU A 19 4.23 4.57 4.74
N ARG A 20 2.96 4.84 4.99
CA ARG A 20 2.19 4.12 6.02
C ARG A 20 2.07 2.65 5.67
N VAL A 21 1.78 2.35 4.42
CA VAL A 21 1.68 0.96 3.96
C VAL A 21 3.02 0.27 4.09
N ARG A 22 4.10 0.93 3.70
CA ARG A 22 5.45 0.37 3.84
C ARG A 22 5.79 0.10 5.30
N GLN A 23 5.42 0.99 6.20
CA GLN A 23 5.66 0.80 7.62
C GLN A 23 4.87 -0.40 8.15
N THR A 24 3.63 -0.56 7.71
CA THR A 24 2.80 -1.71 8.08
C THR A 24 3.46 -3.01 7.61
N ILE A 25 3.99 -3.01 6.39
CA ILE A 25 4.70 -4.18 5.84
C ILE A 25 5.95 -4.48 6.66
N LYS A 26 6.72 -3.46 7.00
CA LYS A 26 7.93 -3.64 7.81
C LYS A 26 7.62 -4.21 9.18
N ASN A 27 6.56 -3.72 9.82
CA ASN A 27 6.15 -4.23 11.13
C ASN A 27 5.74 -5.69 11.05
N ALA A 28 4.99 -6.06 10.01
CA ALA A 28 4.60 -7.45 9.81
C ALA A 28 5.81 -8.35 9.56
N ALA A 29 6.76 -7.89 8.76
CA ALA A 29 7.98 -8.63 8.49
C ALA A 29 8.80 -8.85 9.75
N LYS A 30 8.87 -7.85 10.64
CA LYS A 30 9.57 -7.97 11.92
C LYS A 30 8.93 -9.02 12.82
N GLN A 31 7.64 -9.26 12.66
CA GLN A 31 6.92 -10.28 13.41
C GLN A 31 7.02 -11.67 12.77
N GLY A 32 7.74 -11.78 11.67
CA GLY A 32 7.90 -13.05 10.96
C GLY A 32 6.77 -13.37 9.99
N LEU A 33 5.95 -12.40 9.65
CA LEU A 33 4.85 -12.58 8.71
C LEU A 33 5.32 -12.36 7.28
N TRP A 34 4.65 -12.99 6.34
CA TRP A 34 4.95 -12.89 4.91
C TRP A 34 3.82 -12.23 4.12
N LEU A 35 2.82 -11.73 4.83
CA LEU A 35 1.69 -11.05 4.24
C LEU A 35 1.11 -10.05 5.24
N VAL A 36 0.36 -9.11 4.70
CA VAL A 36 -0.40 -8.17 5.51
C VAL A 36 -1.71 -7.88 4.80
N ARG A 37 -2.76 -7.65 5.56
CA ARG A 37 -4.08 -7.37 5.02
C ARG A 37 -4.49 -5.95 5.40
N LEU A 38 -4.92 -5.19 4.38
CA LEU A 38 -5.48 -3.86 4.58
C LEU A 38 -6.99 -3.98 4.44
N GLY A 39 -7.71 -3.53 5.44
CA GLY A 39 -9.17 -3.56 5.41
C GLY A 39 -9.73 -2.67 4.32
N ARG A 40 -10.97 -2.91 3.91
CA ARG A 40 -11.61 -2.14 2.85
C ARG A 40 -11.81 -0.66 3.21
N HIS A 41 -11.75 -0.34 4.49
CA HIS A 41 -11.86 1.04 4.97
C HIS A 41 -10.50 1.73 5.05
N ASN A 42 -9.44 1.06 4.67
CA ASN A 42 -8.11 1.64 4.70
C ASN A 42 -7.94 2.55 3.48
N HIS A 43 -7.88 3.85 3.72
CA HIS A 43 -7.77 4.85 2.66
C HIS A 43 -6.37 4.92 2.05
N ASP A 44 -5.40 4.22 2.62
CA ASP A 44 -4.03 4.21 2.11
C ASP A 44 -3.86 3.27 0.92
N ALA A 45 -4.84 2.40 0.66
CA ALA A 45 -4.78 1.47 -0.47
C ALA A 45 -5.28 2.11 -1.77
N THR A 46 -4.62 3.18 -2.20
CA THR A 46 -4.96 3.87 -3.44
C THR A 46 -4.40 3.11 -4.65
N PRO A 47 -4.95 3.35 -5.86
CA PRO A 47 -4.40 2.73 -7.06
C PRO A 47 -2.91 3.03 -7.27
N GLU A 48 -2.46 4.22 -6.96
CA GLU A 48 -1.06 4.62 -7.08
C GLU A 48 -0.16 3.82 -6.14
N VAL A 49 -0.60 3.64 -4.90
CA VAL A 49 0.13 2.83 -3.93
C VAL A 49 0.22 1.38 -4.40
N ARG A 50 -0.89 0.83 -4.90
CA ARG A 50 -0.92 -0.53 -5.40
C ARG A 50 0.04 -0.73 -6.57
N GLN A 51 0.04 0.20 -7.52
CA GLN A 51 0.95 0.13 -8.66
C GLN A 51 2.40 0.17 -8.22
N GLN A 52 2.72 1.02 -7.26
CA GLN A 52 4.08 1.14 -6.76
C GLN A 52 4.53 -0.14 -6.06
N LEU A 53 3.66 -0.75 -5.27
CA LEU A 53 3.98 -2.01 -4.60
C LEU A 53 4.20 -3.14 -5.61
N GLU A 54 3.39 -3.20 -6.66
CA GLU A 54 3.58 -4.19 -7.72
C GLU A 54 4.93 -4.04 -8.40
N LYS A 55 5.34 -2.80 -8.65
CA LYS A 55 6.66 -2.51 -9.23
C LYS A 55 7.79 -2.97 -8.33
N GLU A 56 7.58 -2.92 -7.02
CA GLU A 56 8.58 -3.34 -6.05
C GLU A 56 8.62 -4.86 -5.86
N GLY A 57 7.71 -5.60 -6.48
CA GLY A 57 7.70 -7.05 -6.44
C GLY A 57 6.71 -7.66 -5.48
N PHE A 58 5.85 -6.87 -4.86
CA PHE A 58 4.82 -7.40 -3.98
C PHE A 58 3.68 -8.00 -4.77
N GLU A 59 3.08 -9.06 -4.24
CA GLU A 59 1.89 -9.66 -4.81
C GLU A 59 0.67 -9.08 -4.12
N LEU A 60 -0.27 -8.58 -4.90
CA LEU A 60 -1.49 -7.97 -4.39
C LEU A 60 -2.69 -8.83 -4.77
N SER A 61 -3.55 -9.08 -3.80
CA SER A 61 -4.79 -9.82 -4.02
C SER A 61 -5.96 -9.03 -3.45
N TYR A 62 -7.01 -8.92 -4.24
CA TYR A 62 -8.23 -8.25 -3.80
C TYR A 62 -9.15 -9.31 -3.18
N MET A 63 -9.49 -9.11 -1.92
CA MET A 63 -10.21 -10.08 -1.13
C MET A 63 -11.70 -9.75 -1.01
N GLY A 64 -12.28 -9.14 -2.03
CA GLY A 64 -13.69 -8.78 -2.02
C GLY A 64 -14.05 -7.85 -0.87
N ASP A 65 -14.85 -8.31 0.07
CA ASP A 65 -15.28 -7.51 1.21
C ASP A 65 -14.18 -7.22 2.22
N TRP A 66 -13.07 -7.95 2.13
CA TRP A 66 -11.97 -7.82 3.08
C TRP A 66 -11.03 -6.66 2.79
N GLY A 67 -10.92 -6.28 1.51
CA GLY A 67 -9.99 -5.25 1.09
C GLY A 67 -8.82 -5.81 0.30
N LEU A 68 -7.60 -5.48 0.70
CA LEU A 68 -6.39 -5.81 -0.04
C LEU A 68 -5.45 -6.67 0.80
N GLU A 69 -4.97 -7.76 0.21
CA GLU A 69 -3.92 -8.58 0.82
C GLU A 69 -2.64 -8.33 0.06
N ILE A 70 -1.57 -8.00 0.80
CA ILE A 70 -0.25 -7.74 0.25
C ILE A 70 0.67 -8.86 0.72
N ARG A 71 1.31 -9.54 -0.22
CA ARG A 71 2.24 -10.63 0.08
C ARG A 71 3.61 -10.33 -0.50
N TRP A 72 4.63 -10.86 0.15
CA TRP A 72 5.97 -10.82 -0.42
C TRP A 72 6.58 -12.21 -0.35
N LYS A 73 7.43 -12.51 -1.31
CA LYS A 73 8.01 -13.84 -1.41
C LYS A 73 9.08 -14.04 -0.37
N LYS A 74 9.07 -15.21 0.22
CA LYS A 74 10.14 -15.65 1.09
C LYS A 74 11.39 -15.85 0.24
N GLU A 75 12.45 -15.11 0.55
CA GLU A 75 13.74 -15.36 -0.07
C GLU A 75 14.39 -16.53 0.63
N CYS A 76 14.74 -17.53 -0.16
CA CYS A 76 15.43 -18.69 0.38
C CYS A 76 16.91 -18.42 0.52
#